data_60b21fe7ae6ef9b3ece6e332f79fe9e8
#
_entry.id   60b21fe7ae6ef9b3ece6e332f79fe9e8
#
_cell.length_a   1.000
_cell.length_b   1.000
_cell.length_c   1.000
_cell.angle_alpha   90.00
_cell.angle_beta   90.00
_cell.angle_gamma   90.00
#
_symmetry.space_group_name_H-M   'P 1'
#
loop_
_entity.id
_entity.type
_entity.pdbx_description
1 polymer ?
#
loop_
_entity_poly.entity_id
_entity_poly.type
_entity_poly.pdbx_seq_one_letter_code
_entity_poly.pdbx_strand_id
1 'polypeptide(L)'
;HPHLKTPNIDALAARGVRFDRAYVQSPICGPSRMSTYTGRYVRSHGSTWNNFPLRVGEMTLGDHLEPLGVRTALCGKTHMTADIEGMKRLGIDPSSPKGRRIAECGFEVWDRLDGLHPTGGKVPTHYNEYLRRQGYDVENPWEDVANAAQDEEGNILSGWLMENADKPARVAEEHSETPYSTTRAIEFIEDAGDQPWCLHLSYIKPHWPYIVPAPYNNMYGPEHVVSAVRSNKEQVEAHPVLAAYFEHRFSKVFTRDAVRNRVIPAYM
;
A
#
# COMPACT_ATOMS: atom_id res chain seq x y z
N HIS A 1 15.96 0.29 12.51
CA HIS A 1 15.70 1.53 13.24
C HIS A 1 15.90 1.29 14.75
N PRO A 2 16.60 2.15 15.50
CA PRO A 2 16.99 1.85 16.89
C PRO A 2 15.82 1.84 17.88
N HIS A 3 14.70 2.50 17.55
CA HIS A 3 13.56 2.65 18.44
C HIS A 3 12.33 1.83 18.01
N LEU A 4 12.27 1.42 16.74
CA LEU A 4 11.11 0.68 16.20
C LEU A 4 11.02 -0.70 16.83
N LYS A 5 9.82 -1.07 17.30
CA LYS A 5 9.53 -2.37 17.91
C LYS A 5 8.68 -3.20 16.98
N THR A 6 9.24 -4.30 16.48
CA THR A 6 8.57 -5.23 15.56
C THR A 6 8.69 -6.68 16.03
N PRO A 7 8.16 -7.03 17.22
CA PRO A 7 8.48 -8.31 17.89
C PRO A 7 8.13 -9.53 17.03
N ASN A 8 7.02 -9.51 16.28
CA ASN A 8 6.62 -10.63 15.44
C ASN A 8 7.49 -10.74 14.17
N ILE A 9 7.85 -9.61 13.55
CA ILE A 9 8.76 -9.57 12.40
C ILE A 9 10.17 -10.01 12.85
N ASP A 10 10.62 -9.54 14.00
CA ASP A 10 11.92 -9.90 14.59
C ASP A 10 11.97 -11.41 14.91
N ALA A 11 10.89 -11.97 15.46
CA ALA A 11 10.78 -13.41 15.71
C ALA A 11 10.82 -14.23 14.42
N LEU A 12 10.18 -13.74 13.33
CA LEU A 12 10.27 -14.37 12.01
C LEU A 12 11.70 -14.31 11.46
N ALA A 13 12.35 -13.15 11.55
CA ALA A 13 13.73 -12.98 11.11
C ALA A 13 14.71 -13.88 11.87
N ALA A 14 14.49 -14.11 13.17
CA ALA A 14 15.31 -15.00 14.00
C ALA A 14 15.21 -16.48 13.57
N ARG A 15 14.12 -16.88 12.92
CA ARG A 15 13.90 -18.23 12.41
C ARG A 15 14.23 -18.41 10.93
N GLY A 16 14.56 -17.33 10.24
CA GLY A 16 14.76 -17.30 8.81
C GLY A 16 16.06 -16.64 8.41
N VAL A 17 16.05 -16.04 7.22
CA VAL A 17 17.17 -15.27 6.68
C VAL A 17 16.74 -13.82 6.51
N ARG A 18 17.50 -12.91 7.10
CA ARG A 18 17.33 -11.47 6.91
C ARG A 18 18.37 -10.94 5.92
N PHE A 19 17.90 -10.29 4.87
CA PHE A 19 18.77 -9.64 3.89
C PHE A 19 19.02 -8.19 4.32
N ASP A 20 20.22 -7.87 4.77
CA ASP A 20 20.60 -6.52 5.21
C ASP A 20 20.72 -5.52 4.05
N ARG A 21 20.86 -6.03 2.82
CA ARG A 21 20.97 -5.25 1.58
C ARG A 21 20.02 -5.78 0.53
N ALA A 22 18.75 -5.38 0.63
CA ALA A 22 17.73 -5.69 -0.36
C ALA A 22 17.32 -4.41 -1.10
N TYR A 23 17.36 -4.43 -2.43
CA TYR A 23 17.10 -3.27 -3.28
C TYR A 23 15.93 -3.54 -4.21
N VAL A 24 14.97 -2.62 -4.24
CA VAL A 24 13.87 -2.66 -5.21
C VAL A 24 14.34 -2.21 -6.59
N GLN A 25 13.67 -2.69 -7.63
CA GLN A 25 13.98 -2.33 -9.02
C GLN A 25 13.52 -0.92 -9.40
N SER A 26 12.61 -0.35 -8.63
CA SER A 26 12.12 1.01 -8.78
C SER A 26 11.59 1.51 -7.44
N PRO A 27 11.78 2.80 -7.09
CA PRO A 27 11.18 3.40 -5.89
C PRO A 27 9.69 3.75 -6.07
N ILE A 28 9.09 3.42 -7.22
CA ILE A 28 7.70 3.72 -7.57
C ILE A 28 6.87 2.45 -7.47
N CYS A 29 5.66 2.54 -6.89
CA CYS A 29 4.83 1.40 -6.53
C CYS A 29 4.54 0.45 -7.69
N GLY A 30 4.01 0.95 -8.81
CA GLY A 30 3.64 0.13 -9.97
C GLY A 30 4.81 -0.68 -10.52
N PRO A 31 5.89 -0.06 -11.02
CA PRO A 31 7.02 -0.79 -11.57
C PRO A 31 7.72 -1.69 -10.54
N SER A 32 7.82 -1.28 -9.27
CA SER A 32 8.40 -2.12 -8.22
C SER A 32 7.58 -3.39 -8.00
N ARG A 33 6.26 -3.26 -7.91
CA ARG A 33 5.35 -4.39 -7.73
C ARG A 33 5.34 -5.32 -8.94
N MET A 34 5.33 -4.76 -10.18
CA MET A 34 5.41 -5.57 -11.40
C MET A 34 6.72 -6.36 -11.46
N SER A 35 7.85 -5.77 -11.03
CA SER A 35 9.10 -6.52 -10.90
C SER A 35 9.01 -7.65 -9.87
N THR A 36 8.32 -7.43 -8.75
CA THR A 36 8.10 -8.47 -7.72
C THR A 36 7.24 -9.62 -8.26
N TYR A 37 6.12 -9.31 -8.94
CA TYR A 37 5.20 -10.33 -9.43
C TYR A 37 5.74 -11.12 -10.62
N THR A 38 6.57 -10.50 -11.48
CA THR A 38 7.13 -11.14 -12.66
C THR A 38 8.52 -11.75 -12.44
N GLY A 39 9.20 -11.39 -11.35
CA GLY A 39 10.62 -11.73 -11.15
C GLY A 39 11.57 -11.07 -12.15
N ARG A 40 11.13 -10.01 -12.86
CA ARG A 40 11.87 -9.38 -13.95
C ARG A 40 12.21 -7.93 -13.66
N TYR A 41 13.25 -7.42 -14.31
CA TYR A 41 13.60 -6.00 -14.27
C TYR A 41 12.56 -5.13 -14.98
N VAL A 42 12.37 -3.89 -14.52
CA VAL A 42 11.46 -2.90 -15.13
C VAL A 42 11.66 -2.79 -16.64
N ARG A 43 12.89 -2.75 -17.11
CA ARG A 43 13.23 -2.73 -18.54
C ARG A 43 12.65 -3.93 -19.30
N SER A 44 12.55 -5.08 -18.66
CA SER A 44 12.12 -6.33 -19.31
C SER A 44 10.59 -6.42 -19.38
N HIS A 45 9.86 -6.13 -18.29
CA HIS A 45 8.40 -6.19 -18.27
C HIS A 45 7.72 -4.92 -18.80
N GLY A 46 8.42 -3.80 -18.93
CA GLY A 46 7.97 -2.58 -19.60
C GLY A 46 6.96 -1.70 -18.84
N SER A 47 6.47 -2.11 -17.68
CA SER A 47 5.62 -1.27 -16.81
C SER A 47 6.50 -0.30 -16.03
N THR A 48 6.79 0.86 -16.64
CA THR A 48 7.84 1.79 -16.19
C THR A 48 7.36 2.84 -15.19
N TRP A 49 6.05 2.99 -15.01
CA TRP A 49 5.44 3.99 -14.15
C TRP A 49 4.09 3.49 -13.60
N ASN A 50 3.52 4.17 -12.62
CA ASN A 50 2.13 3.96 -12.23
C ASN A 50 1.21 4.24 -13.43
N ASN A 51 0.17 3.45 -13.61
CA ASN A 51 -0.77 3.50 -14.74
C ASN A 51 -0.17 3.05 -16.10
N PHE A 52 1.04 2.54 -16.13
CA PHE A 52 1.55 1.81 -17.28
C PHE A 52 1.18 0.33 -17.16
N PRO A 53 0.45 -0.23 -18.13
CA PRO A 53 -0.04 -1.60 -18.02
C PRO A 53 1.09 -2.63 -18.09
N LEU A 54 0.93 -3.70 -17.33
CA LEU A 54 1.67 -4.93 -17.55
C LEU A 54 1.04 -5.63 -18.76
N ARG A 55 1.84 -5.94 -19.79
CA ARG A 55 1.35 -6.52 -21.03
C ARG A 55 0.74 -7.89 -20.79
N VAL A 56 -0.35 -8.18 -21.48
CA VAL A 56 -0.91 -9.54 -21.49
C VAL A 56 0.14 -10.52 -22.02
N GLY A 57 0.33 -11.61 -21.28
CA GLY A 57 1.35 -12.62 -21.59
C GLY A 57 2.66 -12.48 -20.82
N GLU A 58 2.84 -11.40 -20.07
CA GLU A 58 3.88 -11.36 -19.03
C GLU A 58 3.47 -12.31 -17.90
N MET A 59 4.23 -13.37 -17.73
CA MET A 59 3.97 -14.37 -16.69
C MET A 59 4.22 -13.78 -15.30
N THR A 60 3.29 -13.98 -14.42
CA THR A 60 3.33 -13.50 -13.04
C THR A 60 3.35 -14.65 -12.05
N LEU A 61 3.56 -14.36 -10.77
CA LEU A 61 3.57 -15.36 -9.72
C LEU A 61 2.29 -16.23 -9.75
N GLY A 62 1.12 -15.61 -9.92
CA GLY A 62 -0.14 -16.34 -10.00
C GLY A 62 -0.21 -17.28 -11.22
N ASP A 63 0.31 -16.83 -12.38
CA ASP A 63 0.34 -17.67 -13.59
C ASP A 63 1.28 -18.87 -13.46
N HIS A 64 2.37 -18.72 -12.73
CA HIS A 64 3.31 -19.84 -12.47
C HIS A 64 2.78 -20.85 -11.47
N LEU A 65 1.98 -20.44 -10.51
CA LEU A 65 1.45 -21.30 -9.45
C LEU A 65 0.17 -22.04 -9.85
N GLU A 66 -0.65 -21.46 -10.71
CA GLU A 66 -1.93 -22.04 -11.16
C GLU A 66 -1.76 -23.46 -11.77
N PRO A 67 -0.81 -23.73 -12.69
CA PRO A 67 -0.61 -25.06 -13.26
C PRO A 67 -0.16 -26.12 -12.23
N LEU A 68 0.33 -25.68 -11.08
CA LEU A 68 0.75 -26.55 -9.98
C LEU A 68 -0.41 -26.89 -9.03
N GLY A 69 -1.63 -26.44 -9.33
CA GLY A 69 -2.81 -26.63 -8.47
C GLY A 69 -2.79 -25.79 -7.19
N VAL A 70 -1.97 -24.74 -7.13
CA VAL A 70 -1.91 -23.82 -6.00
C VAL A 70 -2.97 -22.74 -6.20
N ARG A 71 -3.92 -22.62 -5.27
CA ARG A 71 -4.90 -21.51 -5.25
C ARG A 71 -4.19 -20.21 -4.88
N THR A 72 -4.16 -19.26 -5.80
CA THR A 72 -3.50 -17.96 -5.59
C THR A 72 -4.53 -16.86 -5.34
N ALA A 73 -4.42 -16.13 -4.24
CA ALA A 73 -5.36 -15.10 -3.87
C ALA A 73 -4.68 -13.78 -3.49
N LEU A 74 -5.41 -12.68 -3.72
CA LEU A 74 -5.06 -11.32 -3.33
C LEU A 74 -5.96 -10.84 -2.21
N CYS A 75 -5.36 -10.38 -1.12
CA CYS A 75 -5.99 -9.54 -0.13
C CYS A 75 -5.20 -8.22 -0.03
N GLY A 76 -5.79 -7.11 -0.45
CA GLY A 76 -5.15 -5.80 -0.47
C GLY A 76 -4.81 -5.28 -1.86
N LYS A 77 -3.58 -4.81 -2.09
CA LYS A 77 -3.19 -4.02 -3.27
C LYS A 77 -2.22 -4.74 -4.20
N THR A 78 -2.51 -4.76 -5.51
CA THR A 78 -1.52 -5.07 -6.54
C THR A 78 -0.92 -3.82 -7.18
N HIS A 79 -1.68 -2.74 -7.29
CA HIS A 79 -1.35 -1.54 -8.08
C HIS A 79 -1.04 -1.86 -9.54
N MET A 80 -1.56 -2.97 -10.04
CA MET A 80 -1.47 -3.30 -11.46
C MET A 80 -2.44 -2.45 -12.26
N THR A 81 -1.99 -1.98 -13.42
CA THR A 81 -2.84 -1.44 -14.47
C THR A 81 -3.04 -2.54 -15.50
N ALA A 82 -4.28 -2.93 -15.74
CA ALA A 82 -4.62 -3.97 -16.70
C ALA A 82 -4.39 -3.50 -18.14
N ASP A 83 -3.81 -4.35 -18.98
CA ASP A 83 -3.68 -4.13 -20.43
C ASP A 83 -5.00 -4.49 -21.15
N ILE A 84 -6.01 -3.64 -20.98
CA ILE A 84 -7.35 -3.84 -21.57
C ILE A 84 -7.30 -3.95 -23.08
N GLU A 85 -6.49 -3.13 -23.74
CA GLU A 85 -6.37 -3.17 -25.20
C GLU A 85 -5.65 -4.44 -25.68
N GLY A 86 -4.67 -4.91 -24.93
CA GLY A 86 -4.02 -6.21 -25.19
C GLY A 86 -5.00 -7.37 -25.02
N MET A 87 -5.83 -7.36 -23.98
CA MET A 87 -6.88 -8.37 -23.77
C MET A 87 -7.88 -8.38 -24.94
N LYS A 88 -8.41 -7.22 -25.33
CA LYS A 88 -9.35 -7.11 -26.47
C LYS A 88 -8.74 -7.64 -27.77
N ARG A 89 -7.50 -7.26 -28.08
CA ARG A 89 -6.78 -7.72 -29.29
C ARG A 89 -6.61 -9.24 -29.31
N LEU A 90 -6.50 -9.88 -28.14
CA LEU A 90 -6.38 -11.32 -28.00
C LEU A 90 -7.71 -12.04 -27.81
N GLY A 91 -8.84 -11.33 -27.91
CA GLY A 91 -10.18 -11.90 -27.72
C GLY A 91 -10.48 -12.32 -26.28
N ILE A 92 -9.79 -11.73 -25.31
CA ILE A 92 -10.03 -11.99 -23.89
C ILE A 92 -11.00 -10.93 -23.37
N ASP A 93 -12.15 -11.37 -22.86
CA ASP A 93 -13.07 -10.49 -22.14
C ASP A 93 -12.48 -10.10 -20.78
N PRO A 94 -12.22 -8.79 -20.54
CA PRO A 94 -11.68 -8.31 -19.25
C PRO A 94 -12.59 -8.63 -18.05
N SER A 95 -13.89 -8.78 -18.27
CA SER A 95 -14.86 -9.11 -17.21
C SER A 95 -14.96 -10.62 -16.92
N SER A 96 -14.38 -11.46 -17.77
CA SER A 96 -14.33 -12.92 -17.55
C SER A 96 -13.45 -13.28 -16.35
N PRO A 97 -13.61 -14.47 -15.76
CA PRO A 97 -12.69 -14.94 -14.70
C PRO A 97 -11.21 -14.86 -15.12
N LYS A 98 -10.90 -15.27 -16.37
CA LYS A 98 -9.56 -15.17 -16.93
C LYS A 98 -9.07 -13.73 -17.05
N GLY A 99 -9.92 -12.83 -17.56
CA GLY A 99 -9.57 -11.41 -17.70
C GLY A 99 -9.29 -10.75 -16.34
N ARG A 100 -10.12 -11.03 -15.34
CA ARG A 100 -9.91 -10.52 -13.97
C ARG A 100 -8.61 -11.02 -13.35
N ARG A 101 -8.25 -12.30 -13.52
CA ARG A 101 -6.97 -12.84 -13.04
C ARG A 101 -5.78 -12.18 -13.72
N ILE A 102 -5.83 -12.01 -15.03
CA ILE A 102 -4.79 -11.28 -15.79
C ILE A 102 -4.64 -9.85 -15.25
N ALA A 103 -5.74 -9.18 -14.95
CA ALA A 103 -5.74 -7.82 -14.40
C ALA A 103 -5.17 -7.70 -12.98
N GLU A 104 -4.97 -8.83 -12.29
CA GLU A 104 -4.49 -8.88 -10.92
C GLU A 104 -3.28 -9.83 -10.76
N CYS A 105 -2.40 -9.85 -11.75
CA CYS A 105 -1.14 -10.62 -11.72
C CYS A 105 -1.35 -12.13 -11.46
N GLY A 106 -2.40 -12.70 -12.04
CA GLY A 106 -2.75 -14.12 -11.89
C GLY A 106 -3.42 -14.48 -10.56
N PHE A 107 -3.72 -13.52 -9.71
CA PHE A 107 -4.42 -13.76 -8.45
C PHE A 107 -5.95 -13.75 -8.59
N GLU A 108 -6.61 -14.60 -7.84
CA GLU A 108 -8.02 -14.45 -7.49
C GLU A 108 -8.18 -13.27 -6.52
N VAL A 109 -9.11 -12.37 -6.79
CA VAL A 109 -9.38 -11.25 -5.87
C VAL A 109 -10.26 -11.74 -4.73
N TRP A 110 -9.67 -11.96 -3.56
CA TRP A 110 -10.39 -12.27 -2.33
C TRP A 110 -10.97 -11.01 -1.68
N ASP A 111 -10.11 -10.01 -1.48
CA ASP A 111 -10.53 -8.67 -1.06
C ASP A 111 -9.55 -7.63 -1.60
N ARG A 112 -10.05 -6.61 -2.27
CA ARG A 112 -9.21 -5.57 -2.85
C ARG A 112 -9.27 -4.28 -2.05
N LEU A 113 -8.10 -3.80 -1.64
CA LEU A 113 -7.91 -2.54 -0.95
C LEU A 113 -6.68 -1.83 -1.54
N ASP A 114 -6.90 -0.84 -2.40
CA ASP A 114 -5.81 -0.13 -3.10
C ASP A 114 -5.29 1.10 -2.35
N GLY A 115 -5.96 1.53 -1.29
CA GLY A 115 -5.56 2.68 -0.46
C GLY A 115 -5.63 4.02 -1.19
N LEU A 116 -6.36 4.08 -2.29
CA LEU A 116 -6.73 5.29 -3.02
C LEU A 116 -8.17 5.10 -3.49
N HIS A 117 -9.10 5.70 -2.79
CA HIS A 117 -10.49 5.75 -3.19
C HIS A 117 -10.82 7.17 -3.59
N PRO A 118 -10.60 7.51 -4.88
CA PRO A 118 -10.84 8.87 -5.33
C PRO A 118 -12.31 9.25 -5.10
N THR A 119 -12.44 10.39 -4.54
CA THR A 119 -13.59 11.26 -4.45
C THR A 119 -14.90 10.76 -5.05
N GLY A 120 -15.88 10.74 -4.21
CA GLY A 120 -17.28 10.64 -4.59
C GLY A 120 -17.87 9.26 -4.53
N GLY A 121 -17.31 8.33 -3.74
CA GLY A 121 -18.00 7.15 -3.23
C GLY A 121 -18.80 6.29 -4.23
N LYS A 122 -18.61 6.53 -5.54
CA LYS A 122 -19.44 5.94 -6.61
C LYS A 122 -19.18 4.44 -6.83
N VAL A 123 -18.06 3.92 -6.33
CA VAL A 123 -17.79 2.49 -6.33
C VAL A 123 -17.72 2.05 -4.86
N PRO A 124 -18.71 1.31 -4.38
CA PRO A 124 -18.66 0.75 -3.04
C PRO A 124 -17.43 -0.15 -2.92
N THR A 125 -16.56 0.12 -1.97
CA THR A 125 -15.48 -0.80 -1.62
C THR A 125 -15.93 -1.65 -0.46
N HIS A 126 -15.46 -2.89 -0.38
CA HIS A 126 -15.77 -3.78 0.74
C HIS A 126 -15.41 -3.14 2.08
N TYR A 127 -14.30 -2.40 2.14
CA TYR A 127 -13.88 -1.71 3.36
C TYR A 127 -14.83 -0.56 3.74
N ASN A 128 -15.29 0.26 2.78
CA ASN A 128 -16.30 1.29 3.09
C ASN A 128 -17.63 0.69 3.56
N GLU A 129 -18.05 -0.42 2.97
CA GLU A 129 -19.24 -1.14 3.43
C GLU A 129 -19.03 -1.75 4.81
N TYR A 130 -17.85 -2.29 5.10
CA TYR A 130 -17.49 -2.76 6.43
C TYR A 130 -17.55 -1.63 7.45
N LEU A 131 -16.96 -0.46 7.19
CA LEU A 131 -16.99 0.68 8.10
C LEU A 131 -18.42 1.16 8.37
N ARG A 132 -19.28 1.21 7.35
CA ARG A 132 -20.71 1.53 7.57
C ARG A 132 -21.41 0.52 8.48
N ARG A 133 -21.13 -0.76 8.33
CA ARG A 133 -21.64 -1.79 9.24
C ARG A 133 -21.13 -1.65 10.67
N GLN A 134 -19.96 -1.04 10.86
CA GLN A 134 -19.42 -0.69 12.18
C GLN A 134 -20.01 0.64 12.75
N GLY A 135 -20.94 1.26 12.05
CA GLY A 135 -21.62 2.48 12.52
C GLY A 135 -21.00 3.80 12.05
N TYR A 136 -20.02 3.76 11.15
CA TYR A 136 -19.45 4.98 10.54
C TYR A 136 -20.32 5.43 9.35
N ASP A 137 -21.45 6.08 9.66
CA ASP A 137 -22.43 6.51 8.66
C ASP A 137 -22.07 7.88 8.06
N VAL A 138 -21.12 7.86 7.12
CA VAL A 138 -20.70 9.02 6.34
C VAL A 138 -20.62 8.64 4.86
N GLU A 139 -20.54 9.64 3.98
CA GLU A 139 -20.53 9.40 2.52
C GLU A 139 -19.31 8.57 2.09
N ASN A 140 -18.12 8.92 2.55
CA ASN A 140 -16.89 8.18 2.28
C ASN A 140 -16.14 7.81 3.58
N PRO A 141 -16.49 6.69 4.25
CA PRO A 141 -15.85 6.30 5.51
C PRO A 141 -14.33 6.14 5.40
N TRP A 142 -13.81 5.71 4.27
CA TRP A 142 -12.38 5.60 4.05
C TRP A 142 -11.69 6.98 4.15
N GLU A 143 -12.25 8.02 3.52
CA GLU A 143 -11.70 9.38 3.52
C GLU A 143 -11.94 10.08 4.87
N ASP A 144 -13.20 10.09 5.32
CA ASP A 144 -13.65 10.97 6.40
C ASP A 144 -13.48 10.36 7.79
N VAL A 145 -13.15 9.06 7.88
CA VAL A 145 -12.99 8.33 9.14
C VAL A 145 -11.62 7.66 9.21
N ALA A 146 -11.31 6.73 8.29
CA ALA A 146 -10.07 5.95 8.36
C ALA A 146 -8.82 6.81 8.07
N ASN A 147 -8.96 7.84 7.23
CA ASN A 147 -7.87 8.73 6.82
C ASN A 147 -8.10 10.20 7.20
N ALA A 148 -8.85 10.46 8.25
CA ALA A 148 -9.07 11.78 8.81
C ALA A 148 -8.96 11.76 10.33
N ALA A 149 -8.59 12.91 10.91
CA ALA A 149 -8.69 13.19 12.33
C ALA A 149 -9.87 14.14 12.63
N GLN A 150 -10.04 14.51 13.88
CA GLN A 150 -11.00 15.51 14.32
C GLN A 150 -10.32 16.44 15.34
N ASP A 151 -10.61 17.73 15.26
CA ASP A 151 -10.17 18.69 16.27
C ASP A 151 -11.14 18.75 17.47
N GLU A 152 -10.80 19.60 18.44
CA GLU A 152 -11.60 19.79 19.66
C GLU A 152 -12.97 20.41 19.38
N GLU A 153 -13.10 21.18 18.31
CA GLU A 153 -14.32 21.82 17.83
C GLU A 153 -15.20 20.88 17.00
N GLY A 154 -14.71 19.67 16.68
CA GLY A 154 -15.45 18.67 15.92
C GLY A 154 -15.22 18.76 14.39
N ASN A 155 -14.35 19.63 13.89
CA ASN A 155 -14.06 19.74 12.48
C ASN A 155 -13.21 18.54 11.99
N ILE A 156 -13.52 18.04 10.80
CA ILE A 156 -12.74 16.96 10.16
C ILE A 156 -11.43 17.52 9.62
N LEU A 157 -10.34 16.90 10.02
CA LEU A 157 -8.98 17.24 9.60
C LEU A 157 -8.48 16.16 8.64
N SER A 158 -8.20 16.55 7.39
CA SER A 158 -7.74 15.61 6.36
C SER A 158 -6.37 15.03 6.70
N GLY A 159 -6.25 13.70 6.67
CA GLY A 159 -4.98 12.98 6.80
C GLY A 159 -4.02 13.18 5.62
N TRP A 160 -4.51 13.70 4.49
CA TRP A 160 -3.66 14.09 3.36
C TRP A 160 -2.74 15.26 3.69
N LEU A 161 -3.07 16.04 4.72
CA LEU A 161 -2.21 17.12 5.22
C LEU A 161 -1.23 16.53 6.23
N MET A 162 0.04 16.51 5.88
CA MET A 162 1.13 15.96 6.72
C MET A 162 1.24 16.62 8.10
N GLU A 163 0.71 17.82 8.26
CA GLU A 163 0.65 18.52 9.55
C GLU A 163 -0.31 17.89 10.54
N ASN A 164 -1.22 17.03 10.08
CA ASN A 164 -2.17 16.30 10.91
C ASN A 164 -1.71 14.88 11.27
N ALA A 165 -0.49 14.48 10.86
CA ALA A 165 0.00 13.11 11.02
C ALA A 165 0.18 12.67 12.49
N ASP A 166 0.33 13.61 13.42
CA ASP A 166 0.42 13.36 14.87
C ASP A 166 -0.94 13.20 15.57
N LYS A 167 -2.03 13.41 14.84
CA LYS A 167 -3.39 13.29 15.38
C LYS A 167 -3.93 11.86 15.19
N PRO A 168 -4.76 11.35 16.12
CA PRO A 168 -5.37 10.04 15.95
C PRO A 168 -6.36 10.06 14.79
N ALA A 169 -6.38 9.02 13.98
CA ALA A 169 -7.45 8.79 13.03
C ALA A 169 -8.79 8.62 13.76
N ARG A 170 -9.89 9.00 13.11
CA ARG A 170 -11.25 8.89 13.68
C ARG A 170 -11.75 7.46 13.77
N VAL A 171 -11.14 6.55 13.01
CA VAL A 171 -11.47 5.12 13.06
C VAL A 171 -10.87 4.50 14.32
N ALA A 172 -11.63 3.61 14.98
CA ALA A 172 -11.10 2.76 16.03
C ALA A 172 -10.02 1.81 15.49
N GLU A 173 -9.06 1.43 16.31
CA GLU A 173 -7.93 0.57 15.90
C GLU A 173 -8.43 -0.71 15.25
N GLU A 174 -9.33 -1.42 15.88
CA GLU A 174 -9.89 -2.70 15.45
C GLU A 174 -10.67 -2.62 14.11
N HIS A 175 -11.13 -1.43 13.74
CA HIS A 175 -11.83 -1.19 12.48
C HIS A 175 -10.92 -0.61 11.38
N SER A 176 -9.65 -0.33 11.67
CA SER A 176 -8.71 0.26 10.72
C SER A 176 -8.31 -0.73 9.60
N GLU A 177 -7.66 -0.22 8.55
CA GLU A 177 -7.34 -0.99 7.33
C GLU A 177 -6.50 -2.25 7.60
N THR A 178 -5.55 -2.19 8.55
CA THR A 178 -4.64 -3.31 8.84
C THR A 178 -5.35 -4.47 9.54
N PRO A 179 -6.09 -4.29 10.64
CA PRO A 179 -6.92 -5.35 11.23
C PRO A 179 -7.97 -5.89 10.28
N TYR A 180 -8.65 -5.02 9.51
CA TYR A 180 -9.60 -5.44 8.50
C TYR A 180 -8.97 -6.41 7.49
N SER A 181 -7.87 -6.01 6.85
CA SER A 181 -7.19 -6.84 5.86
C SER A 181 -6.64 -8.13 6.47
N THR A 182 -6.21 -8.10 7.73
CA THR A 182 -5.75 -9.29 8.47
C THR A 182 -6.90 -10.27 8.68
N THR A 183 -8.06 -9.78 9.09
CA THR A 183 -9.28 -10.61 9.23
C THR A 183 -9.65 -11.26 7.90
N ARG A 184 -9.67 -10.48 6.80
CA ARG A 184 -9.94 -11.02 5.46
C ARG A 184 -8.93 -12.09 5.04
N ALA A 185 -7.66 -11.93 5.41
CA ALA A 185 -6.62 -12.93 5.13
C ALA A 185 -6.82 -14.22 5.94
N ILE A 186 -7.22 -14.11 7.21
CA ILE A 186 -7.53 -15.27 8.06
C ILE A 186 -8.73 -16.04 7.48
N GLU A 187 -9.79 -15.35 7.09
CA GLU A 187 -10.95 -15.97 6.45
C GLU A 187 -10.58 -16.71 5.16
N PHE A 188 -9.64 -16.17 4.35
CA PHE A 188 -9.13 -16.89 3.19
C PHE A 188 -8.39 -18.19 3.59
N ILE A 189 -7.54 -18.13 4.61
CA ILE A 189 -6.76 -19.29 5.07
C ILE A 189 -7.71 -20.39 5.56
N GLU A 190 -8.76 -20.02 6.29
CA GLU A 190 -9.79 -20.95 6.76
C GLU A 190 -10.60 -21.55 5.59
N ASP A 191 -10.98 -20.72 4.61
CA ASP A 191 -11.70 -21.17 3.40
C ASP A 191 -10.83 -22.08 2.51
N ALA A 192 -9.54 -21.82 2.40
CA ALA A 192 -8.62 -22.64 1.62
C ALA A 192 -8.41 -24.05 2.21
N GLY A 193 -8.52 -24.17 3.55
CA GLY A 193 -8.37 -25.46 4.25
C GLY A 193 -7.04 -26.15 3.93
N ASP A 194 -7.12 -27.44 3.57
CA ASP A 194 -5.94 -28.26 3.25
C ASP A 194 -5.45 -28.13 1.79
N GLN A 195 -6.08 -27.28 0.97
CA GLN A 195 -5.63 -27.07 -0.40
C GLN A 195 -4.28 -26.32 -0.39
N PRO A 196 -3.36 -26.61 -1.33
CA PRO A 196 -2.20 -25.75 -1.54
C PRO A 196 -2.64 -24.33 -1.91
N TRP A 197 -2.18 -23.33 -1.17
CA TRP A 197 -2.51 -21.94 -1.44
C TRP A 197 -1.31 -21.00 -1.35
N CYS A 198 -1.42 -19.86 -2.02
CA CYS A 198 -0.52 -18.72 -1.90
C CYS A 198 -1.35 -17.45 -1.79
N LEU A 199 -1.33 -16.82 -0.62
CA LEU A 199 -2.02 -15.55 -0.35
C LEU A 199 -1.04 -14.39 -0.46
N HIS A 200 -1.33 -13.45 -1.36
CA HIS A 200 -0.67 -12.16 -1.39
C HIS A 200 -1.45 -11.18 -0.50
N LEU A 201 -1.05 -11.08 0.77
CA LEU A 201 -1.57 -10.07 1.70
C LEU A 201 -0.73 -8.80 1.57
N SER A 202 -1.35 -7.72 1.09
CA SER A 202 -0.68 -6.45 0.82
C SER A 202 -1.32 -5.31 1.58
N TYR A 203 -0.80 -5.01 2.76
CA TYR A 203 -1.23 -3.88 3.57
C TYR A 203 -0.96 -2.54 2.88
N ILE A 204 -1.83 -1.57 3.13
CA ILE A 204 -1.67 -0.20 2.63
C ILE A 204 -0.74 0.59 3.55
N LYS A 205 -1.00 0.56 4.85
CA LYS A 205 -0.12 1.26 5.80
C LYS A 205 1.28 0.63 5.81
N PRO A 206 2.32 1.45 5.94
CA PRO A 206 2.36 2.89 6.28
C PRO A 206 2.33 3.86 5.09
N HIS A 207 1.66 3.56 3.99
CA HIS A 207 1.49 4.47 2.85
C HIS A 207 0.74 5.76 3.27
N TRP A 208 1.06 6.88 2.66
CA TRP A 208 0.32 8.13 2.82
C TRP A 208 -1.18 7.95 2.46
N PRO A 209 -2.11 8.54 3.23
CA PRO A 209 -2.00 9.47 4.35
C PRO A 209 -1.34 8.88 5.62
N TYR A 210 -0.45 9.67 6.24
CA TYR A 210 0.29 9.26 7.45
C TYR A 210 -0.52 9.54 8.71
N ILE A 211 -1.69 8.96 8.80
CA ILE A 211 -2.56 9.07 9.96
C ILE A 211 -2.88 7.67 10.46
N VAL A 212 -2.85 7.47 11.76
CA VAL A 212 -3.03 6.18 12.39
C VAL A 212 -4.00 6.29 13.58
N PRO A 213 -4.73 5.24 13.91
CA PRO A 213 -5.65 5.26 15.04
C PRO A 213 -4.91 5.32 16.39
N ALA A 214 -5.61 5.79 17.42
CA ALA A 214 -5.15 5.60 18.79
C ALA A 214 -5.13 4.09 19.14
N PRO A 215 -4.16 3.60 19.94
CA PRO A 215 -3.12 4.38 20.64
C PRO A 215 -1.82 4.57 19.82
N TYR A 216 -1.74 4.06 18.60
CA TYR A 216 -0.51 4.03 17.82
C TYR A 216 0.00 5.41 17.42
N ASN A 217 -0.89 6.40 17.27
CA ASN A 217 -0.50 7.78 16.97
C ASN A 217 0.43 8.40 18.03
N ASN A 218 0.45 7.86 19.24
CA ASN A 218 1.30 8.31 20.37
C ASN A 218 2.38 7.30 20.78
N MET A 219 2.57 6.21 20.01
CA MET A 219 3.56 5.18 20.34
C MET A 219 4.99 5.69 20.21
N TYR A 220 5.24 6.55 19.25
CA TYR A 220 6.53 7.20 19.01
C TYR A 220 6.34 8.72 18.94
N GLY A 221 7.37 9.46 19.38
CA GLY A 221 7.40 10.92 19.36
C GLY A 221 8.60 11.46 18.58
N PRO A 222 8.74 12.79 18.49
CA PRO A 222 9.84 13.45 17.80
C PRO A 222 11.24 13.03 18.29
N GLU A 223 11.36 12.62 19.57
CA GLU A 223 12.59 12.12 20.20
C GLU A 223 13.08 10.81 19.60
N HIS A 224 12.22 10.06 18.93
CA HIS A 224 12.54 8.80 18.25
C HIS A 224 12.99 9.01 16.80
N VAL A 225 12.86 10.24 16.27
CA VAL A 225 13.21 10.55 14.88
C VAL A 225 14.72 10.59 14.70
N VAL A 226 15.24 9.69 13.89
CA VAL A 226 16.66 9.69 13.51
C VAL A 226 16.95 10.90 12.61
N SER A 227 18.05 11.59 12.90
CA SER A 227 18.49 12.75 12.12
C SER A 227 18.66 12.40 10.63
N ALA A 228 18.17 13.28 9.76
CA ALA A 228 18.38 13.10 8.32
C ALA A 228 19.87 13.31 7.98
N VAL A 229 20.40 12.44 7.14
CA VAL A 229 21.69 12.65 6.48
C VAL A 229 21.45 13.66 5.35
N ARG A 230 22.02 14.84 5.44
CA ARG A 230 21.86 15.93 4.47
C ARG A 230 23.22 16.51 4.10
N SER A 231 23.37 16.85 2.83
CA SER A 231 24.57 17.55 2.32
C SER A 231 24.17 18.63 1.31
N ASN A 232 24.74 19.83 1.43
CA ASN A 232 24.54 20.88 0.44
C ASN A 232 25.06 20.47 -0.96
N LYS A 233 26.03 19.56 -1.03
CA LYS A 233 26.54 19.02 -2.31
C LYS A 233 25.47 18.32 -3.13
N GLU A 234 24.51 17.63 -2.45
CA GLU A 234 23.41 16.95 -3.14
C GLU A 234 22.52 17.92 -3.93
N GLN A 235 22.42 19.19 -3.49
CA GLN A 235 21.64 20.19 -4.21
C GLN A 235 22.45 20.87 -5.33
N VAL A 236 23.72 21.15 -5.07
CA VAL A 236 24.59 21.89 -6.02
C VAL A 236 24.95 21.04 -7.24
N GLU A 237 25.17 19.75 -7.04
CA GLU A 237 25.61 18.80 -8.09
C GLU A 237 24.50 17.79 -8.43
N ALA A 238 23.24 18.13 -8.17
CA ALA A 238 22.12 17.21 -8.36
C ALA A 238 21.97 16.79 -9.82
N HIS A 239 21.84 15.46 -10.05
CA HIS A 239 21.36 14.96 -11.33
C HIS A 239 20.02 15.63 -11.71
N PRO A 240 19.75 15.98 -12.97
CA PRO A 240 18.54 16.72 -13.38
C PRO A 240 17.23 16.14 -12.86
N VAL A 241 17.10 14.82 -12.81
CA VAL A 241 15.91 14.14 -12.24
C VAL A 241 15.77 14.43 -10.73
N LEU A 242 16.86 14.35 -9.98
CA LEU A 242 16.88 14.64 -8.55
C LEU A 242 16.59 16.11 -8.26
N ALA A 243 17.16 17.02 -9.07
CA ALA A 243 16.91 18.46 -8.99
C ALA A 243 15.41 18.77 -9.17
N ALA A 244 14.74 18.10 -10.13
CA ALA A 244 13.29 18.24 -10.33
C ALA A 244 12.49 17.73 -9.12
N TYR A 245 12.92 16.67 -8.45
CA TYR A 245 12.31 16.20 -7.21
C TYR A 245 12.45 17.20 -6.06
N PHE A 246 13.59 17.88 -5.93
CA PHE A 246 13.78 18.93 -4.91
C PHE A 246 12.80 20.09 -5.08
N GLU A 247 12.43 20.41 -6.32
CA GLU A 247 11.47 21.48 -6.62
C GLU A 247 10.01 21.04 -6.40
N HIS A 248 9.74 19.75 -6.30
CA HIS A 248 8.38 19.27 -6.12
C HIS A 248 7.81 19.64 -4.75
N ARG A 249 6.55 20.10 -4.73
CA ARG A 249 5.91 20.63 -3.51
C ARG A 249 5.94 19.66 -2.32
N PHE A 250 5.76 18.37 -2.55
CA PHE A 250 5.77 17.37 -1.47
C PHE A 250 7.17 17.22 -0.87
N SER A 251 8.21 17.24 -1.71
CA SER A 251 9.59 17.22 -1.22
C SER A 251 9.87 18.44 -0.36
N LYS A 252 9.47 19.64 -0.81
CA LYS A 252 9.62 20.90 -0.06
C LYS A 252 8.89 20.89 1.28
N VAL A 253 7.72 20.27 1.36
CA VAL A 253 6.98 20.13 2.62
C VAL A 253 7.71 19.15 3.54
N PHE A 254 8.14 18.00 3.03
CA PHE A 254 8.79 16.96 3.82
C PHE A 254 10.21 17.30 4.28
N THR A 255 10.86 18.31 3.69
CA THR A 255 12.16 18.82 4.17
C THR A 255 12.08 19.63 5.47
N ARG A 256 10.89 20.08 5.87
CA ARG A 256 10.68 20.84 7.10
C ARG A 256 10.73 19.92 8.31
N ASP A 257 11.59 20.20 9.27
CA ASP A 257 11.73 19.36 10.47
C ASP A 257 10.44 19.30 11.28
N ALA A 258 9.65 20.36 11.35
CA ALA A 258 8.34 20.36 12.00
C ALA A 258 7.35 19.34 11.38
N VAL A 259 7.40 19.12 10.07
CA VAL A 259 6.59 18.11 9.37
C VAL A 259 7.17 16.71 9.58
N ARG A 260 8.48 16.56 9.40
CA ARG A 260 9.15 15.26 9.59
C ARG A 260 8.96 14.71 10.99
N ASN A 261 9.05 15.56 12.00
CA ASN A 261 8.90 15.19 13.40
C ASN A 261 7.47 14.75 13.78
N ARG A 262 6.48 14.97 12.90
CA ARG A 262 5.11 14.43 13.02
C ARG A 262 4.90 13.18 12.16
N VAL A 263 5.39 13.24 10.92
CA VAL A 263 5.17 12.15 9.94
C VAL A 263 5.98 10.90 10.27
N ILE A 264 7.25 11.04 10.65
CA ILE A 264 8.10 9.86 10.91
C ILE A 264 7.58 9.03 12.10
N PRO A 265 7.19 9.61 13.24
CA PRO A 265 6.56 8.84 14.32
C PRO A 265 5.28 8.11 13.89
N ALA A 266 4.43 8.76 13.10
CA ALA A 266 3.21 8.13 12.58
C ALA A 266 3.49 7.03 11.54
N TYR A 267 4.63 7.09 10.86
CA TYR A 267 5.08 6.05 9.93
C TYR A 267 5.67 4.84 10.65
N MET A 268 6.27 5.04 11.83
CA MET A 268 6.87 4.00 12.69
C MET A 268 5.83 3.12 13.36
#